data_46e3adcac5fa2139aa00ccafdcd17f3b
#
_entry.id   46e3adcac5fa2139aa00ccafdcd17f3b
#
_cell.length_a   1.000
_cell.length_b   1.000
_cell.length_c   1.000
_cell.angle_alpha   90.00
_cell.angle_beta   90.00
_cell.angle_gamma   90.00
#
_symmetry.space_group_name_H-M   'P 1'
#
loop_
_entity.id
_entity.type
_entity.pdbx_description
1 polymer ?
#
loop_
_entity_poly.entity_id
_entity_poly.type
_entity_poly.pdbx_seq_one_letter_code
_entity_poly.pdbx_strand_id
1 'polypeptide(L)'
;MAKGKLYGIGTGPGDPELVTRKAWRLIQQAGIIAYLAPDDGPGFARSIVAEAIGHEVCEIIMRVPMRTGRAPAQSIYDDGAKQIAVYLDAGRDVVMLCEGDPLFYGSFMYVLARLRDEYPVEIVAGVTSVSACAASHLHPLVARNDSLVVLPAPLPDDALRSRIELADGIAIMKLGRHMPRIRSLLTSIGLADKTLYVGHASLGNELLGLLADAPDEAPYFSMLLIYKGDDPWIMR
;
A
#
# COMPACT_ATOMS: atom_id res chain seq x y z
N MET A 1 17.19 -21.19 -23.35
CA MET A 1 17.87 -20.38 -22.30
C MET A 1 17.04 -20.45 -21.02
N ALA A 2 17.65 -20.28 -19.84
CA ALA A 2 16.87 -20.17 -18.61
C ALA A 2 16.04 -18.89 -18.63
N LYS A 3 14.78 -18.94 -18.15
CA LYS A 3 13.92 -17.76 -18.01
C LYS A 3 14.48 -16.83 -16.93
N GLY A 4 14.30 -15.53 -17.10
CA GLY A 4 14.57 -14.54 -16.06
C GLY A 4 13.60 -14.65 -14.89
N LYS A 5 13.92 -14.02 -13.77
CA LYS A 5 13.13 -14.00 -12.56
C LYS A 5 12.39 -12.66 -12.40
N LEU A 6 11.12 -12.71 -12.01
CA LEU A 6 10.34 -11.56 -11.61
C LEU A 6 10.50 -11.34 -10.08
N TYR A 7 10.92 -10.14 -9.71
CA TYR A 7 10.95 -9.71 -8.31
C TYR A 7 9.80 -8.73 -8.04
N GLY A 8 8.90 -9.08 -7.12
CA GLY A 8 7.90 -8.16 -6.57
C GLY A 8 8.47 -7.48 -5.33
N ILE A 9 8.72 -6.19 -5.39
CA ILE A 9 9.44 -5.47 -4.33
C ILE A 9 8.56 -4.41 -3.68
N GLY A 10 8.36 -4.53 -2.36
CA GLY A 10 7.76 -3.49 -1.54
C GLY A 10 8.73 -2.34 -1.31
N THR A 11 8.31 -1.13 -1.69
CA THR A 11 9.11 0.09 -1.50
C THR A 11 8.78 0.83 -0.20
N GLY A 12 7.93 0.24 0.66
CA GLY A 12 7.53 0.90 1.89
C GLY A 12 6.48 2.00 1.66
N PRO A 13 6.10 2.73 2.74
CA PRO A 13 4.97 3.65 2.75
C PRO A 13 5.28 5.06 2.22
N GLY A 14 6.56 5.42 2.05
CA GLY A 14 6.94 6.75 1.58
C GLY A 14 8.37 7.15 1.90
N ASP A 15 8.82 6.92 3.13
CA ASP A 15 10.20 7.19 3.54
C ASP A 15 11.17 6.16 2.93
N PRO A 16 12.20 6.58 2.18
CA PRO A 16 13.22 5.68 1.64
C PRO A 16 13.95 4.85 2.71
N GLU A 17 14.09 5.34 3.93
CA GLU A 17 14.72 4.61 5.03
C GLU A 17 13.87 3.42 5.53
N LEU A 18 12.58 3.38 5.18
CA LEU A 18 11.70 2.24 5.44
C LEU A 18 11.73 1.18 4.34
N VAL A 19 12.55 1.35 3.32
CA VAL A 19 12.82 0.32 2.30
C VAL A 19 13.70 -0.75 2.91
N THR A 20 13.33 -2.02 2.78
CA THR A 20 14.14 -3.09 3.33
C THR A 20 15.51 -3.16 2.64
N ARG A 21 16.56 -3.54 3.38
CA ARG A 21 17.91 -3.69 2.82
C ARG A 21 17.97 -4.63 1.63
N LYS A 22 17.13 -5.66 1.59
CA LYS A 22 17.05 -6.59 0.46
C LYS A 22 16.41 -5.91 -0.75
N ALA A 23 15.31 -5.16 -0.55
CA ALA A 23 14.67 -4.40 -1.60
C ALA A 23 15.66 -3.39 -2.23
N TRP A 24 16.28 -2.56 -1.40
CA TRP A 24 17.25 -1.57 -1.83
C TRP A 24 18.36 -2.15 -2.70
N ARG A 25 19.02 -3.23 -2.21
CA ARG A 25 20.09 -3.90 -2.94
C ARG A 25 19.63 -4.46 -4.30
N LEU A 26 18.43 -5.06 -4.36
CA LEU A 26 17.91 -5.61 -5.62
C LEU A 26 17.56 -4.50 -6.62
N ILE A 27 17.04 -3.37 -6.15
CA ILE A 27 16.76 -2.20 -6.99
C ILE A 27 18.07 -1.63 -7.56
N GLN A 28 19.12 -1.48 -6.75
CA GLN A 28 20.41 -0.99 -7.21
C GLN A 28 21.06 -1.90 -8.28
N GLN A 29 20.76 -3.19 -8.26
CA GLN A 29 21.27 -4.18 -9.21
C GLN A 29 20.35 -4.40 -10.42
N ALA A 30 19.17 -3.78 -10.42
CA ALA A 30 18.18 -3.99 -11.47
C ALA A 30 18.61 -3.36 -12.79
N GLY A 31 18.60 -4.14 -13.86
CA GLY A 31 18.72 -3.62 -15.23
C GLY A 31 17.37 -3.26 -15.85
N ILE A 32 16.28 -3.77 -15.26
CA ILE A 32 14.90 -3.51 -15.70
C ILE A 32 14.02 -3.35 -14.46
N ILE A 33 13.29 -2.23 -14.39
CA ILE A 33 12.26 -2.00 -13.39
C ILE A 33 10.90 -1.83 -14.05
N ALA A 34 9.85 -2.26 -13.34
CA ALA A 34 8.46 -2.06 -13.74
C ALA A 34 7.70 -1.41 -12.57
N TYR A 35 6.74 -0.54 -12.84
CA TYR A 35 5.92 0.07 -11.81
C TYR A 35 4.65 0.69 -12.38
N LEU A 36 3.68 0.93 -11.49
CA LEU A 36 2.49 1.69 -11.85
C LEU A 36 2.75 3.19 -11.67
N ALA A 37 2.17 3.97 -12.58
CA ALA A 37 2.21 5.43 -12.50
C ALA A 37 0.85 6.00 -12.90
N PRO A 38 0.47 7.20 -12.42
CA PRO A 38 -0.67 7.94 -12.97
C PRO A 38 -0.42 8.34 -14.42
N ASP A 39 -1.45 8.80 -15.12
CA ASP A 39 -1.32 9.28 -16.51
C ASP A 39 -0.24 10.35 -16.63
N ASP A 40 -0.16 11.26 -15.64
CA ASP A 40 0.84 12.32 -15.57
C ASP A 40 1.76 12.13 -14.35
N GLY A 41 3.08 12.16 -14.58
CA GLY A 41 4.09 12.14 -13.53
C GLY A 41 4.73 10.76 -13.25
N PRO A 42 5.69 10.72 -12.34
CA PRO A 42 6.35 9.50 -11.89
C PRO A 42 5.42 8.67 -11.02
N GLY A 43 5.60 7.34 -11.03
CA GLY A 43 4.94 6.45 -10.08
C GLY A 43 5.43 6.69 -8.66
N PHE A 44 4.53 6.62 -7.68
CA PHE A 44 4.88 6.86 -6.28
C PHE A 44 5.92 5.85 -5.77
N ALA A 45 5.75 4.55 -6.05
CA ALA A 45 6.73 3.53 -5.68
C ALA A 45 8.14 3.83 -6.25
N ARG A 46 8.19 4.34 -7.49
CA ARG A 46 9.44 4.72 -8.15
C ARG A 46 10.09 5.94 -7.49
N SER A 47 9.28 6.91 -7.04
CA SER A 47 9.80 8.12 -6.38
C SER A 47 10.44 7.83 -5.02
N ILE A 48 9.91 6.87 -4.25
CA ILE A 48 10.47 6.45 -2.96
C ILE A 48 11.92 5.94 -3.11
N VAL A 49 12.19 5.22 -4.19
CA VAL A 49 13.49 4.56 -4.41
C VAL A 49 14.33 5.22 -5.51
N ALA A 50 14.05 6.49 -5.82
CA ALA A 50 14.69 7.20 -6.91
C ALA A 50 16.22 7.17 -6.84
N GLU A 51 16.79 7.29 -5.64
CA GLU A 51 18.24 7.29 -5.40
C GLU A 51 18.89 5.91 -5.59
N ALA A 52 18.10 4.83 -5.49
CA ALA A 52 18.61 3.48 -5.69
C ALA A 52 18.60 3.05 -7.18
N ILE A 53 17.86 3.75 -8.03
CA ILE A 53 17.72 3.40 -9.45
C ILE A 53 18.93 3.94 -10.23
N GLY A 54 19.64 3.03 -10.93
CA GLY A 54 20.77 3.39 -11.78
C GLY A 54 20.37 4.20 -13.03
N HIS A 55 21.33 4.92 -13.60
CA HIS A 55 21.08 5.81 -14.77
C HIS A 55 20.71 5.09 -16.07
N GLU A 56 21.08 3.82 -16.21
CA GLU A 56 20.88 3.03 -17.44
C GLU A 56 19.79 1.96 -17.31
N VAL A 57 18.89 2.11 -16.31
CA VAL A 57 17.81 1.15 -16.04
C VAL A 57 16.71 1.31 -17.08
N CYS A 58 16.29 0.20 -17.69
CA CYS A 58 15.10 0.17 -18.54
C CYS A 58 13.84 0.22 -17.67
N GLU A 59 12.93 1.16 -17.93
CA GLU A 59 11.70 1.34 -17.17
C GLU A 59 10.47 0.89 -17.96
N ILE A 60 9.68 -0.01 -17.39
CA ILE A 60 8.36 -0.44 -17.88
C ILE A 60 7.31 0.30 -17.06
N ILE A 61 6.69 1.31 -17.65
CA ILE A 61 5.73 2.17 -16.96
C ILE A 61 4.31 1.74 -17.30
N MET A 62 3.58 1.21 -16.34
CA MET A 62 2.17 0.86 -16.47
C MET A 62 1.30 2.04 -16.07
N ARG A 63 0.76 2.80 -17.03
CA ARG A 63 -0.06 3.98 -16.79
C ARG A 63 -1.48 3.60 -16.40
N VAL A 64 -1.89 3.95 -15.19
CA VAL A 64 -3.23 3.67 -14.65
C VAL A 64 -4.03 4.98 -14.58
N PRO A 65 -5.09 5.12 -15.40
CA PRO A 65 -5.94 6.29 -15.31
C PRO A 65 -6.61 6.34 -13.93
N MET A 66 -6.55 7.49 -13.27
CA MET A 66 -7.18 7.75 -11.96
C MET A 66 -8.72 7.83 -12.07
N ARG A 67 -9.32 6.96 -12.89
CA ARG A 67 -10.78 6.90 -13.11
C ARG A 67 -11.40 5.72 -12.35
N THR A 68 -12.63 5.91 -11.88
CA THR A 68 -13.41 4.88 -11.20
C THR A 68 -13.86 3.80 -12.20
N GLY A 69 -13.34 2.59 -12.09
CA GLY A 69 -13.76 1.42 -12.86
C GLY A 69 -12.68 0.33 -12.91
N ARG A 70 -13.07 -0.94 -12.79
CA ARG A 70 -12.13 -2.07 -12.83
C ARG A 70 -11.69 -2.48 -14.24
N ALA A 71 -12.52 -2.25 -15.24
CA ALA A 71 -12.29 -2.74 -16.60
C ALA A 71 -11.06 -2.10 -17.29
N PRO A 72 -10.80 -0.78 -17.18
CA PRO A 72 -9.58 -0.20 -17.74
C PRO A 72 -8.29 -0.70 -17.09
N ALA A 73 -8.34 -1.07 -15.80
CA ALA A 73 -7.17 -1.56 -15.07
C ALA A 73 -6.74 -2.98 -15.52
N GLN A 74 -7.66 -3.82 -15.96
CA GLN A 74 -7.34 -5.18 -16.39
C GLN A 74 -6.41 -5.18 -17.63
N SER A 75 -6.74 -4.39 -18.65
CA SER A 75 -5.90 -4.31 -19.87
C SER A 75 -4.48 -3.79 -19.57
N ILE A 76 -4.34 -2.86 -18.62
CA ILE A 76 -3.05 -2.33 -18.22
C ILE A 76 -2.17 -3.42 -17.59
N TYR A 77 -2.75 -4.24 -16.73
CA TYR A 77 -2.03 -5.37 -16.14
C TYR A 77 -1.72 -6.46 -17.18
N ASP A 78 -2.62 -6.72 -18.15
CA ASP A 78 -2.39 -7.66 -19.24
C ASP A 78 -1.23 -7.19 -20.12
N ASP A 79 -1.22 -5.93 -20.52
CA ASP A 79 -0.17 -5.37 -21.37
C ASP A 79 1.15 -5.18 -20.62
N GLY A 80 1.11 -4.79 -19.35
CA GLY A 80 2.29 -4.73 -18.49
C GLY A 80 2.93 -6.11 -18.28
N ALA A 81 2.12 -7.14 -18.05
CA ALA A 81 2.60 -8.51 -17.93
C ALA A 81 3.25 -9.00 -19.21
N LYS A 82 2.67 -8.71 -20.39
CA LYS A 82 3.29 -9.05 -21.70
C LYS A 82 4.64 -8.35 -21.90
N GLN A 83 4.75 -7.06 -21.56
CA GLN A 83 6.01 -6.33 -21.64
C GLN A 83 7.07 -6.93 -20.72
N ILE A 84 6.71 -7.28 -19.49
CA ILE A 84 7.60 -7.95 -18.54
C ILE A 84 8.03 -9.32 -19.08
N ALA A 85 7.10 -10.10 -19.62
CA ALA A 85 7.36 -11.44 -20.18
C ALA A 85 8.43 -11.42 -21.28
N VAL A 86 8.46 -10.40 -22.14
CA VAL A 86 9.49 -10.24 -23.20
C VAL A 86 10.91 -10.30 -22.61
N TYR A 87 11.13 -9.63 -21.49
CA TYR A 87 12.45 -9.62 -20.85
C TYR A 87 12.73 -10.94 -20.11
N LEU A 88 11.72 -11.48 -19.43
CA LEU A 88 11.85 -12.76 -18.73
C LEU A 88 12.15 -13.92 -19.69
N ASP A 89 11.53 -13.95 -20.88
CA ASP A 89 11.81 -14.92 -21.95
C ASP A 89 13.22 -14.78 -22.50
N ALA A 90 13.75 -13.56 -22.53
CA ALA A 90 15.14 -13.30 -22.89
C ALA A 90 16.17 -13.65 -21.79
N GLY A 91 15.72 -14.25 -20.66
CA GLY A 91 16.58 -14.62 -19.52
C GLY A 91 17.00 -13.42 -18.66
N ARG A 92 16.32 -12.26 -18.78
CA ARG A 92 16.62 -11.06 -18.01
C ARG A 92 15.65 -10.91 -16.85
N ASP A 93 16.18 -10.61 -15.66
CA ASP A 93 15.40 -10.36 -14.47
C ASP A 93 14.67 -9.02 -14.55
N VAL A 94 13.46 -8.96 -13.97
CA VAL A 94 12.66 -7.74 -13.87
C VAL A 94 12.29 -7.49 -12.40
N VAL A 95 12.52 -6.27 -11.94
CA VAL A 95 12.12 -5.79 -10.61
C VAL A 95 10.84 -4.96 -10.74
N MET A 96 9.73 -5.44 -10.18
CA MET A 96 8.49 -4.66 -10.12
C MET A 96 8.33 -4.01 -8.75
N LEU A 97 8.27 -2.68 -8.76
CA LEU A 97 8.10 -1.85 -7.58
C LEU A 97 6.62 -1.73 -7.19
N CYS A 98 6.34 -1.80 -5.89
CA CYS A 98 5.00 -1.66 -5.35
C CYS A 98 5.02 -0.86 -4.04
N GLU A 99 4.14 0.11 -3.89
CA GLU A 99 3.98 0.89 -2.66
C GLU A 99 3.65 -0.04 -1.48
N GLY A 100 4.19 0.23 -0.31
CA GLY A 100 4.01 -0.59 0.88
C GLY A 100 4.55 -1.99 0.67
N ASP A 101 3.68 -2.99 0.72
CA ASP A 101 3.98 -4.42 0.52
C ASP A 101 3.29 -4.95 -0.75
N PRO A 102 3.96 -5.77 -1.58
CA PRO A 102 3.43 -6.26 -2.85
C PRO A 102 2.15 -7.08 -2.74
N LEU A 103 1.93 -7.76 -1.61
CA LEU A 103 0.81 -8.67 -1.38
C LEU A 103 -0.24 -8.12 -0.41
N PHE A 104 -0.01 -6.93 0.16
CA PHE A 104 -0.95 -6.29 1.06
C PHE A 104 -1.66 -5.12 0.39
N TYR A 105 -2.79 -5.37 -0.26
CA TYR A 105 -3.51 -4.42 -1.13
C TYR A 105 -2.67 -3.86 -2.29
N GLY A 106 -1.52 -4.47 -2.56
CA GLY A 106 -0.57 -4.06 -3.59
C GLY A 106 -1.02 -4.47 -4.99
N SER A 107 -0.72 -3.63 -5.96
CA SER A 107 -1.05 -3.87 -7.37
C SER A 107 -0.23 -5.00 -8.01
N PHE A 108 0.91 -5.35 -7.41
CA PHE A 108 1.73 -6.49 -7.88
C PHE A 108 0.95 -7.81 -7.97
N MET A 109 -0.04 -8.02 -7.10
CA MET A 109 -0.87 -9.24 -7.12
C MET A 109 -1.49 -9.53 -8.50
N TYR A 110 -1.85 -8.50 -9.26
CA TYR A 110 -2.46 -8.65 -10.58
C TYR A 110 -1.45 -9.09 -11.64
N VAL A 111 -0.20 -8.62 -11.56
CA VAL A 111 0.88 -9.07 -12.43
C VAL A 111 1.35 -10.47 -12.04
N LEU A 112 1.48 -10.72 -10.73
CA LEU A 112 1.81 -12.04 -10.18
C LEU A 112 0.85 -13.12 -10.72
N ALA A 113 -0.46 -12.86 -10.68
CA ALA A 113 -1.48 -13.80 -11.15
C ALA A 113 -1.34 -14.18 -12.62
N ARG A 114 -0.67 -13.35 -13.43
CA ARG A 114 -0.45 -13.57 -14.87
C ARG A 114 0.86 -14.29 -15.19
N LEU A 115 1.86 -14.15 -14.33
CA LEU A 115 3.23 -14.57 -14.67
C LEU A 115 3.76 -15.72 -13.80
N ARG A 116 3.19 -15.96 -12.61
CA ARG A 116 3.76 -16.91 -11.63
C ARG A 116 3.82 -18.37 -12.09
N ASP A 117 2.95 -18.77 -13.00
CA ASP A 117 2.89 -20.17 -13.45
C ASP A 117 3.91 -20.44 -14.58
N GLU A 118 4.45 -19.37 -15.19
CA GLU A 118 5.39 -19.47 -16.32
C GLU A 118 6.82 -19.05 -15.96
N TYR A 119 7.02 -18.22 -14.93
CA TYR A 119 8.30 -17.62 -14.57
C TYR A 119 8.65 -17.81 -13.09
N PRO A 120 9.95 -17.94 -12.77
CA PRO A 120 10.40 -17.85 -11.38
C PRO A 120 10.03 -16.50 -10.79
N VAL A 121 9.43 -16.50 -9.60
CA VAL A 121 9.04 -15.27 -8.90
C VAL A 121 9.66 -15.26 -7.50
N GLU A 122 10.10 -14.10 -7.07
CA GLU A 122 10.51 -13.84 -5.71
C GLU A 122 9.84 -12.55 -5.20
N ILE A 123 9.33 -12.58 -3.97
CA ILE A 123 8.67 -11.43 -3.37
C ILE A 123 9.49 -10.95 -2.18
N VAL A 124 9.76 -9.66 -2.18
CA VAL A 124 10.43 -8.97 -1.07
C VAL A 124 9.39 -8.11 -0.36
N ALA A 125 9.03 -8.51 0.84
CA ALA A 125 8.06 -7.79 1.67
C ALA A 125 8.52 -6.35 1.94
N GLY A 126 7.56 -5.46 2.06
CA GLY A 126 7.76 -4.05 2.41
C GLY A 126 7.06 -3.67 3.72
N VAL A 127 7.46 -2.55 4.30
CA VAL A 127 6.75 -1.95 5.44
C VAL A 127 5.39 -1.48 4.95
N THR A 128 4.31 -1.94 5.61
CA THR A 128 2.95 -1.56 5.24
C THR A 128 2.59 -0.17 5.78
N SER A 129 1.70 0.55 5.09
CA SER A 129 1.19 1.83 5.59
C SER A 129 0.48 1.71 6.95
N VAL A 130 -0.10 0.55 7.27
CA VAL A 130 -0.75 0.30 8.57
C VAL A 130 0.26 0.43 9.70
N SER A 131 1.43 -0.22 9.57
CA SER A 131 2.50 -0.15 10.57
C SER A 131 3.11 1.25 10.64
N ALA A 132 3.30 1.91 9.49
CA ALA A 132 3.84 3.27 9.46
C ALA A 132 2.89 4.28 10.14
N CYS A 133 1.60 4.24 9.83
CA CYS A 133 0.60 5.10 10.46
C CYS A 133 0.56 4.91 11.99
N ALA A 134 0.66 3.67 12.47
CA ALA A 134 0.71 3.38 13.89
C ALA A 134 1.98 3.95 14.56
N ALA A 135 3.12 3.82 13.89
CA ALA A 135 4.40 4.37 14.37
C ALA A 135 4.35 5.91 14.44
N SER A 136 3.80 6.59 13.42
CA SER A 136 3.67 8.05 13.39
C SER A 136 2.83 8.57 14.56
N HIS A 137 1.77 7.86 14.95
CA HIS A 137 0.93 8.24 16.09
C HIS A 137 1.43 7.72 17.45
N LEU A 138 2.55 6.97 17.47
CA LEU A 138 3.03 6.27 18.67
C LEU A 138 1.90 5.42 19.30
N HIS A 139 1.07 4.82 18.45
CA HIS A 139 -0.16 4.15 18.86
C HIS A 139 -0.09 2.65 18.55
N PRO A 140 -0.32 1.77 19.54
CA PRO A 140 -0.35 0.34 19.29
C PRO A 140 -1.55 -0.03 18.42
N LEU A 141 -1.35 -0.97 17.48
CA LEU A 141 -2.44 -1.50 16.67
C LEU A 141 -3.25 -2.54 17.43
N VAL A 142 -2.57 -3.44 18.11
CA VAL A 142 -3.12 -4.57 18.87
C VAL A 142 -2.10 -5.04 19.91
N ALA A 143 -2.57 -5.73 20.94
CA ALA A 143 -1.75 -6.34 21.96
C ALA A 143 -2.18 -7.80 22.21
N ARG A 144 -1.24 -8.66 22.59
CA ARG A 144 -1.48 -10.05 23.04
C ARG A 144 -2.47 -10.84 22.15
N ASN A 145 -3.70 -11.00 22.62
CA ASN A 145 -4.76 -11.78 22.00
C ASN A 145 -5.75 -10.93 21.20
N ASP A 146 -5.48 -9.62 21.08
CA ASP A 146 -6.33 -8.71 20.32
C ASP A 146 -6.33 -9.04 18.83
N SER A 147 -7.47 -8.82 18.20
CA SER A 147 -7.67 -9.01 16.78
C SER A 147 -7.52 -7.68 16.03
N LEU A 148 -6.75 -7.67 14.93
CA LEU A 148 -6.64 -6.54 14.01
C LEU A 148 -7.48 -6.76 12.77
N VAL A 149 -8.30 -5.77 12.40
CA VAL A 149 -8.97 -5.75 11.10
C VAL A 149 -8.51 -4.56 10.26
N VAL A 150 -8.21 -4.81 8.98
CA VAL A 150 -7.92 -3.74 8.00
C VAL A 150 -9.07 -3.66 7.02
N LEU A 151 -9.71 -2.50 6.95
CA LEU A 151 -10.94 -2.29 6.21
C LEU A 151 -10.76 -1.21 5.11
N PRO A 152 -11.10 -1.51 3.85
CA PRO A 152 -11.20 -0.46 2.83
C PRO A 152 -12.50 0.34 3.01
N ALA A 153 -12.39 1.67 3.07
CA ALA A 153 -13.52 2.58 3.22
C ALA A 153 -14.67 2.41 2.19
N PRO A 154 -14.43 1.97 0.93
CA PRO A 154 -15.52 1.69 -0.01
C PRO A 154 -16.50 0.59 0.38
N LEU A 155 -16.25 -0.19 1.42
CA LEU A 155 -17.21 -1.19 1.90
C LEU A 155 -18.54 -0.53 2.33
N PRO A 156 -19.69 -1.23 2.21
CA PRO A 156 -20.98 -0.79 2.78
C PRO A 156 -20.91 -0.60 4.30
N ASP A 157 -21.76 0.29 4.84
CA ASP A 157 -21.75 0.66 6.26
C ASP A 157 -22.06 -0.50 7.21
N ASP A 158 -22.99 -1.37 6.85
CA ASP A 158 -23.32 -2.57 7.61
C ASP A 158 -22.14 -3.54 7.68
N ALA A 159 -21.43 -3.72 6.56
CA ALA A 159 -20.22 -4.55 6.50
C ALA A 159 -19.04 -3.96 7.27
N LEU A 160 -18.91 -2.63 7.30
CA LEU A 160 -17.93 -1.95 8.13
C LEU A 160 -18.27 -2.09 9.61
N ARG A 161 -19.52 -1.77 9.99
CA ARG A 161 -20.01 -1.84 11.37
C ARG A 161 -19.79 -3.21 11.98
N SER A 162 -20.23 -4.28 11.31
CA SER A 162 -20.11 -5.64 11.83
C SER A 162 -18.66 -6.07 12.05
N ARG A 163 -17.73 -5.67 11.17
CA ARG A 163 -16.31 -6.00 11.31
C ARG A 163 -15.61 -5.17 12.37
N ILE A 164 -15.96 -3.89 12.48
CA ILE A 164 -15.46 -2.98 13.53
C ILE A 164 -15.90 -3.49 14.91
N GLU A 165 -17.11 -3.97 15.05
CA GLU A 165 -17.65 -4.48 16.31
C GLU A 165 -16.83 -5.65 16.86
N LEU A 166 -16.43 -6.57 15.99
CA LEU A 166 -15.73 -7.82 16.35
C LEU A 166 -14.22 -7.67 16.57
N ALA A 167 -13.59 -6.59 16.12
CA ALA A 167 -12.14 -6.42 16.22
C ALA A 167 -11.75 -5.47 17.35
N ASP A 168 -10.55 -5.64 17.91
CA ASP A 168 -9.99 -4.79 18.94
C ASP A 168 -9.18 -3.63 18.33
N GLY A 169 -8.38 -3.92 17.33
CA GLY A 169 -7.66 -2.95 16.51
C GLY A 169 -8.29 -2.80 15.14
N ILE A 170 -8.47 -1.58 14.67
CA ILE A 170 -9.07 -1.29 13.36
C ILE A 170 -8.21 -0.28 12.61
N ALA A 171 -7.89 -0.62 11.36
CA ALA A 171 -7.30 0.31 10.40
C ALA A 171 -8.25 0.48 9.21
N ILE A 172 -8.70 1.72 8.94
CA ILE A 172 -9.57 2.02 7.80
C ILE A 172 -8.77 2.80 6.76
N MET A 173 -8.60 2.23 5.58
CA MET A 173 -7.81 2.79 4.48
C MET A 173 -8.67 3.16 3.26
N LYS A 174 -8.05 3.84 2.27
CA LYS A 174 -8.72 4.29 1.03
C LYS A 174 -9.88 5.24 1.33
N LEU A 175 -9.64 6.20 2.21
CA LEU A 175 -10.64 7.15 2.69
C LEU A 175 -11.14 8.06 1.58
N GLY A 176 -10.29 8.92 1.01
CA GLY A 176 -10.63 9.83 -0.06
C GLY A 176 -12.03 10.46 0.13
N ARG A 177 -12.84 10.41 -0.90
CA ARG A 177 -14.25 10.89 -0.89
C ARG A 177 -15.18 10.18 0.10
N HIS A 178 -14.75 9.07 0.70
CA HIS A 178 -15.55 8.32 1.67
C HIS A 178 -15.44 8.88 3.09
N MET A 179 -14.52 9.81 3.33
CA MET A 179 -14.23 10.34 4.67
C MET A 179 -15.47 10.87 5.41
N PRO A 180 -16.35 11.71 4.82
CA PRO A 180 -17.54 12.20 5.54
C PRO A 180 -18.48 11.07 5.97
N ARG A 181 -18.66 10.06 5.13
CA ARG A 181 -19.49 8.88 5.44
C ARG A 181 -18.88 8.06 6.56
N ILE A 182 -17.57 7.79 6.51
CA ILE A 182 -16.85 7.03 7.56
C ILE A 182 -16.89 7.79 8.89
N ARG A 183 -16.71 9.11 8.86
CA ARG A 183 -16.84 9.97 10.07
C ARG A 183 -18.22 9.82 10.70
N SER A 184 -19.29 9.92 9.90
CA SER A 184 -20.68 9.75 10.37
C SER A 184 -20.91 8.36 10.96
N LEU A 185 -20.39 7.31 10.31
CA LEU A 185 -20.47 5.94 10.80
C LEU A 185 -19.79 5.81 12.18
N LEU A 186 -18.53 6.24 12.31
CA LEU A 186 -17.75 6.12 13.54
C LEU A 186 -18.37 6.93 14.68
N THR A 187 -18.92 8.10 14.39
CA THR A 187 -19.69 8.91 15.36
C THR A 187 -20.92 8.15 15.84
N SER A 188 -21.68 7.54 14.92
CA SER A 188 -22.91 6.80 15.26
C SER A 188 -22.70 5.58 16.14
N ILE A 189 -21.47 5.03 16.14
CA ILE A 189 -21.09 3.86 16.96
C ILE A 189 -20.20 4.25 18.17
N GLY A 190 -20.05 5.56 18.44
CA GLY A 190 -19.33 6.06 19.63
C GLY A 190 -17.81 5.88 19.56
N LEU A 191 -17.21 5.81 18.37
CA LEU A 191 -15.75 5.62 18.20
C LEU A 191 -15.03 6.88 17.70
N ALA A 192 -15.75 7.99 17.46
CA ALA A 192 -15.16 9.22 16.92
C ALA A 192 -13.97 9.72 17.74
N ASP A 193 -14.12 9.82 19.06
CA ASP A 193 -13.10 10.36 19.98
C ASP A 193 -11.89 9.43 20.18
N LYS A 194 -12.02 8.16 19.79
CA LYS A 194 -10.94 7.15 19.85
C LYS A 194 -10.24 6.94 18.50
N THR A 195 -10.65 7.68 17.48
CA THR A 195 -10.16 7.50 16.12
C THR A 195 -9.06 8.49 15.81
N LEU A 196 -7.90 7.96 15.45
CA LEU A 196 -6.74 8.72 14.99
C LEU A 196 -6.75 8.82 13.48
N TYR A 197 -6.34 9.98 12.95
CA TYR A 197 -6.19 10.24 11.53
C TYR A 197 -4.72 10.39 11.17
N VAL A 198 -4.30 9.73 10.09
CA VAL A 198 -2.99 9.90 9.47
C VAL A 198 -3.16 10.19 7.99
N GLY A 199 -2.59 11.27 7.52
CA GLY A 199 -2.42 11.56 6.09
C GLY A 199 -0.95 11.55 5.73
N HIS A 200 -0.59 10.98 4.58
CA HIS A 200 0.78 10.97 4.06
C HIS A 200 1.83 10.42 5.04
N ALA A 201 1.52 9.30 5.72
CA ALA A 201 2.40 8.66 6.69
C ALA A 201 3.83 8.51 6.15
N SER A 202 4.81 8.85 6.97
CA SER A 202 6.26 8.79 6.68
C SER A 202 6.74 9.73 5.55
N LEU A 203 5.93 10.67 5.10
CA LEU A 203 6.31 11.69 4.12
C LEU A 203 6.54 13.05 4.80
N GLY A 204 7.31 13.93 4.14
CA GLY A 204 7.60 15.27 4.67
C GLY A 204 6.38 16.17 4.89
N ASN A 205 5.22 15.82 4.34
CA ASN A 205 3.94 16.49 4.52
C ASN A 205 2.93 15.64 5.33
N GLU A 206 3.43 14.81 6.25
CA GLU A 206 2.60 13.98 7.12
C GLU A 206 1.62 14.83 7.95
N LEU A 207 0.39 14.35 8.05
CA LEU A 207 -0.68 14.96 8.83
C LEU A 207 -1.15 13.99 9.91
N LEU A 208 -1.10 14.43 11.16
CA LEU A 208 -1.55 13.65 12.33
C LEU A 208 -2.64 14.42 13.07
N GLY A 209 -3.67 13.71 13.53
CA GLY A 209 -4.75 14.33 14.32
C GLY A 209 -5.78 13.30 14.78
N LEU A 210 -6.84 13.81 15.37
CA LEU A 210 -8.05 13.04 15.66
C LEU A 210 -8.98 13.04 14.44
N LEU A 211 -9.99 12.17 14.46
CA LEU A 211 -11.01 12.15 13.41
C LEU A 211 -11.70 13.50 13.23
N ALA A 212 -11.87 14.27 14.30
CA ALA A 212 -12.48 15.60 14.29
C ALA A 212 -11.68 16.60 13.44
N ASP A 213 -10.35 16.47 13.42
CA ASP A 213 -9.43 17.37 12.71
C ASP A 213 -9.16 16.92 11.28
N ALA A 214 -9.62 15.73 10.91
CA ALA A 214 -9.37 15.18 9.58
C ALA A 214 -10.14 15.95 8.50
N PRO A 215 -9.54 16.18 7.31
CA PRO A 215 -10.21 16.87 6.21
C PRO A 215 -11.40 16.06 5.69
N ASP A 216 -12.44 16.74 5.20
CA ASP A 216 -13.59 16.07 4.57
C ASP A 216 -13.20 15.39 3.26
N GLU A 217 -12.25 15.95 2.55
CA GLU A 217 -11.65 15.36 1.35
C GLU A 217 -10.24 14.86 1.72
N ALA A 218 -10.19 13.61 2.20
CA ALA A 218 -8.96 13.01 2.63
C ALA A 218 -8.05 12.68 1.42
N PRO A 219 -6.72 12.86 1.53
CA PRO A 219 -5.81 12.43 0.48
C PRO A 219 -5.89 10.90 0.28
N TYR A 220 -5.45 10.44 -0.90
CA TYR A 220 -5.44 9.01 -1.22
C TYR A 220 -4.62 8.20 -0.19
N PHE A 221 -3.46 8.71 0.19
CA PHE A 221 -2.62 8.11 1.23
C PHE A 221 -3.03 8.61 2.60
N SER A 222 -4.17 8.11 3.09
CA SER A 222 -4.66 8.41 4.43
C SER A 222 -5.30 7.18 5.09
N MET A 223 -5.30 7.17 6.42
CA MET A 223 -5.77 6.07 7.23
C MET A 223 -6.40 6.57 8.53
N LEU A 224 -7.40 5.83 9.00
CA LEU A 224 -7.91 5.96 10.38
C LEU A 224 -7.46 4.74 11.18
N LEU A 225 -7.03 4.98 12.40
CA LEU A 225 -6.64 3.95 13.37
C LEU A 225 -7.51 4.04 14.60
N ILE A 226 -7.96 2.89 15.09
CA ILE A 226 -8.76 2.77 16.31
C ILE A 226 -8.25 1.58 17.10
N TYR A 227 -8.06 1.76 18.40
CA TYR A 227 -7.79 0.67 19.32
C TYR A 227 -8.87 0.65 20.41
N LYS A 228 -9.54 -0.49 20.56
CA LYS A 228 -10.59 -0.72 21.55
C LYS A 228 -10.15 -1.65 22.68
N GLY A 229 -8.93 -2.20 22.54
CA GLY A 229 -8.38 -3.10 23.56
C GLY A 229 -8.25 -2.42 24.93
N ASP A 230 -8.16 -3.22 25.96
CA ASP A 230 -8.15 -2.79 27.36
C ASP A 230 -6.89 -3.26 28.12
N ASP A 231 -5.81 -3.60 27.40
CA ASP A 231 -4.57 -4.03 28.05
C ASP A 231 -4.04 -2.95 29.01
N PRO A 232 -4.05 -3.20 30.34
CA PRO A 232 -3.69 -2.20 31.35
C PRO A 232 -2.21 -1.78 31.31
N TRP A 233 -1.37 -2.51 30.57
CA TRP A 233 0.04 -2.17 30.39
C TRP A 233 0.26 -1.16 29.25
N ILE A 234 -0.73 -1.01 28.37
CA ILE A 234 -0.69 -0.12 27.21
C ILE A 234 -1.54 1.11 27.45
N MET A 235 -2.76 0.91 27.95
CA MET A 235 -3.71 1.99 28.26
C MET A 235 -3.46 2.54 29.67
N ARG A 236 -2.62 3.57 29.77
CA ARG A 236 -2.35 4.31 31.03
C ARG A 236 -2.96 5.69 31.00
#